data_b7d958169ff12456bc2b09369db3aa09
#
_entry.id   b7d958169ff12456bc2b09369db3aa09
#
_cell.length_a   1.000
_cell.length_b   1.000
_cell.length_c   1.000
_cell.angle_alpha   90.00
_cell.angle_beta   90.00
_cell.angle_gamma   90.00
#
_symmetry.space_group_name_H-M   'P 1'
#
loop_
_entity.id
_entity.type
_entity.pdbx_description
1 polymer ?
#
loop_
_entity_poly.entity_id
_entity_poly.type
_entity_poly.pdbx_seq_one_letter_code
_entity_poly.pdbx_strand_id
1 'polypeptide(L)'
;MINIRRMWQPLTATPFLATAAHHEILPCESLQGWIRCFWGGIAGAGASPTRIIPDVCADLIYHIDETAGRIIQASFCGVSDVCGTAHLPLIPGHTVSTFAIRFHAFGAYAFADDALRGTLNGFESPEVRFGRLDRALRARLLELDGLTARAAYAQSVLLAFQCRENPLVETAADVLLCHRGTATISEWAHELFISSRQLERLLGEYWGMTPKKGSALVRYQALYQEICRGTLNNVQDAVARYDFADQAHLCREFRRYHGENVSRFFKTSCENGRTMEENGVYPPEEAST
;
A
#
# COMPACT_ATOMS: atom_id res chain seq x y z
N MET A 1 -8.54 -3.07 -22.94
CA MET A 1 -8.72 -3.77 -21.66
C MET A 1 -8.47 -2.80 -20.53
N ILE A 2 -9.38 -2.71 -19.56
CA ILE A 2 -9.21 -1.88 -18.36
C ILE A 2 -8.06 -2.48 -17.54
N ASN A 3 -7.06 -1.68 -17.21
CA ASN A 3 -5.93 -2.15 -16.39
C ASN A 3 -6.33 -2.06 -14.90
N ILE A 4 -6.81 -3.16 -14.34
CA ILE A 4 -7.32 -3.23 -12.96
C ILE A 4 -6.26 -2.84 -11.92
N ARG A 5 -4.97 -3.07 -12.18
CA ARG A 5 -3.89 -2.67 -11.28
C ARG A 5 -3.80 -1.14 -11.13
N ARG A 6 -4.06 -0.38 -12.20
CA ARG A 6 -4.11 1.09 -12.15
C ARG A 6 -5.31 1.60 -11.35
N MET A 7 -6.41 0.87 -11.36
CA MET A 7 -7.63 1.22 -10.62
C MET A 7 -7.56 0.81 -9.14
N TRP A 8 -6.64 -0.05 -8.76
CA TRP A 8 -6.50 -0.50 -7.38
C TRP A 8 -5.98 0.61 -6.48
N GLN A 9 -6.84 1.12 -5.59
CA GLN A 9 -6.56 2.22 -4.67
C GLN A 9 -6.78 1.76 -3.22
N PRO A 10 -5.82 1.04 -2.62
CA PRO A 10 -5.95 0.58 -1.24
C PRO A 10 -5.93 1.74 -0.26
N LEU A 11 -6.65 1.59 0.85
CA LEU A 11 -6.66 2.55 1.95
C LEU A 11 -5.51 2.24 2.91
N THR A 12 -4.69 3.23 3.21
CA THR A 12 -3.45 3.09 3.99
C THR A 12 -3.57 3.52 5.45
N ALA A 13 -4.61 4.29 5.78
CA ALA A 13 -4.91 4.73 7.13
C ALA A 13 -6.42 4.75 7.31
N THR A 14 -6.88 4.87 8.55
CA THR A 14 -8.31 5.10 8.79
C THR A 14 -8.66 6.45 8.16
N PRO A 15 -9.58 6.53 7.21
CA PRO A 15 -9.88 7.76 6.46
C PRO A 15 -10.25 8.94 7.36
N PHE A 16 -10.74 8.64 8.56
CA PHE A 16 -11.15 9.63 9.59
C PHE A 16 -9.98 10.22 10.39
N LEU A 17 -8.75 9.72 10.20
CA LEU A 17 -7.55 10.15 10.92
C LEU A 17 -6.51 10.79 9.99
N ALA A 18 -6.92 11.25 8.81
CA ALA A 18 -6.04 12.01 7.93
C ALA A 18 -5.53 13.26 8.68
N THR A 19 -4.27 13.22 9.07
CA THR A 19 -3.62 14.38 9.69
C THR A 19 -3.15 15.31 8.59
N ALA A 20 -3.19 16.62 8.83
CA ALA A 20 -2.71 17.66 7.91
C ALA A 20 -1.23 17.51 7.49
N ALA A 21 -0.51 16.56 8.09
CA ALA A 21 0.92 16.29 7.85
C ALA A 21 1.18 15.20 6.79
N HIS A 22 0.15 14.53 6.27
CA HIS A 22 0.30 13.47 5.26
C HIS A 22 -0.34 13.90 3.95
N HIS A 23 0.47 14.02 2.91
CA HIS A 23 0.01 14.36 1.56
C HIS A 23 0.42 13.25 0.60
N GLU A 24 -0.45 12.95 -0.36
CA GLU A 24 -0.19 12.00 -1.44
C GLU A 24 -0.22 12.70 -2.80
N ILE A 25 0.69 12.30 -3.70
CA ILE A 25 0.74 12.73 -5.10
C ILE A 25 0.66 11.48 -5.95
N LEU A 26 -0.32 11.41 -6.84
CA LEU A 26 -0.46 10.27 -7.75
C LEU A 26 0.65 10.31 -8.82
N PRO A 27 1.19 9.15 -9.21
CA PRO A 27 2.14 9.07 -10.30
C PRO A 27 1.45 9.31 -11.66
N CYS A 28 2.24 9.60 -12.69
CA CYS A 28 1.73 9.63 -14.05
C CYS A 28 1.18 8.26 -14.48
N GLU A 29 0.32 8.25 -15.46
CA GLU A 29 -0.44 7.08 -15.91
C GLU A 29 0.45 5.86 -16.21
N SER A 30 1.63 6.05 -16.80
CA SER A 30 2.56 4.98 -17.12
C SER A 30 3.16 4.26 -15.91
N LEU A 31 3.16 4.89 -14.73
CA LEU A 31 3.67 4.31 -13.48
C LEU A 31 2.58 3.74 -12.56
N GLN A 32 1.30 4.07 -12.79
CA GLN A 32 0.19 3.67 -11.90
C GLN A 32 0.01 2.15 -11.75
N GLY A 33 0.52 1.34 -12.67
CA GLY A 33 0.51 -0.12 -12.55
C GLY A 33 1.49 -0.66 -11.51
N TRP A 34 2.48 0.13 -11.08
CA TRP A 34 3.53 -0.28 -10.13
C TRP A 34 3.58 0.60 -8.88
N ILE A 35 3.31 1.90 -9.05
CA ILE A 35 3.40 2.92 -8.00
C ILE A 35 1.99 3.33 -7.59
N ARG A 36 1.68 3.23 -6.28
CA ARG A 36 0.42 3.71 -5.73
C ARG A 36 0.40 5.23 -5.62
N CYS A 37 1.44 5.79 -4.98
CA CYS A 37 1.61 7.24 -4.82
C CYS A 37 3.04 7.58 -4.38
N PHE A 38 3.37 8.86 -4.48
CA PHE A 38 4.42 9.50 -3.68
C PHE A 38 3.75 10.11 -2.46
N TRP A 39 4.33 9.95 -1.29
CA TRP A 39 3.75 10.55 -0.09
C TRP A 39 4.80 11.15 0.82
N GLY A 40 4.37 12.04 1.68
CA GLY A 40 5.24 12.68 2.65
C GLY A 40 4.57 13.85 3.35
N GLY A 41 5.36 14.51 4.18
CA GLY A 41 4.93 15.67 4.95
C GLY A 41 6.02 16.08 5.94
N ILE A 42 5.75 17.15 6.68
CA ILE A 42 6.64 17.67 7.71
C ILE A 42 6.14 17.19 9.06
N ALA A 43 7.05 16.64 9.87
CA ALA A 43 6.74 16.24 11.24
C ALA A 43 6.49 17.51 12.09
N GLY A 44 5.25 17.67 12.54
CA GLY A 44 4.88 18.74 13.47
C GLY A 44 5.22 18.40 14.92
N ALA A 45 5.57 19.38 15.73
CA ALA A 45 5.68 19.21 17.18
C ALA A 45 4.33 18.74 17.73
N GLY A 46 4.29 17.57 18.39
CA GLY A 46 3.07 16.99 18.94
C GLY A 46 2.26 16.11 17.95
N ALA A 47 2.82 15.74 16.80
CA ALA A 47 2.19 14.78 15.91
C ALA A 47 1.93 13.46 16.66
N SER A 48 0.65 13.07 16.73
CA SER A 48 0.26 11.79 17.31
C SER A 48 0.72 10.64 16.42
N PRO A 49 1.05 9.48 17.01
CA PRO A 49 1.35 8.28 16.23
C PRO A 49 0.22 7.95 15.27
N THR A 50 0.56 7.69 14.01
CA THR A 50 -0.43 7.34 12.99
C THR A 50 -0.60 5.83 12.96
N ARG A 51 -1.84 5.35 13.04
CA ARG A 51 -2.15 3.94 12.82
C ARG A 51 -1.92 3.60 11.35
N ILE A 52 -1.15 2.55 11.09
CA ILE A 52 -0.96 1.97 9.76
C ILE A 52 -1.77 0.68 9.70
N ILE A 53 -2.60 0.56 8.67
CA ILE A 53 -3.31 -0.67 8.35
C ILE A 53 -2.68 -1.31 7.10
N PRO A 54 -2.67 -2.63 7.00
CA PRO A 54 -2.15 -3.33 5.82
C PRO A 54 -2.89 -2.92 4.55
N ASP A 55 -2.14 -2.48 3.54
CA ASP A 55 -2.68 -1.88 2.32
C ASP A 55 -2.20 -2.55 1.03
N VAL A 56 -1.52 -3.69 1.15
CA VAL A 56 -0.92 -4.42 0.01
C VAL A 56 0.10 -3.55 -0.74
N CYS A 57 0.80 -2.68 0.00
CA CYS A 57 1.86 -1.83 -0.52
C CYS A 57 3.18 -2.06 0.20
N ALA A 58 4.25 -1.65 -0.45
CA ALA A 58 5.59 -1.56 0.12
C ALA A 58 6.12 -0.14 -0.10
N ASP A 59 6.91 0.38 0.83
CA ASP A 59 7.36 1.76 0.79
C ASP A 59 8.88 1.87 0.77
N LEU A 60 9.41 2.79 -0.03
CA LEU A 60 10.76 3.27 0.05
C LEU A 60 10.72 4.66 0.68
N ILE A 61 11.17 4.80 1.95
CA ILE A 61 10.97 5.97 2.79
C ILE A 61 12.30 6.66 3.08
N TYR A 62 12.31 7.98 2.98
CA TYR A 62 13.43 8.87 3.35
C TYR A 62 12.95 9.88 4.38
N HIS A 63 13.61 9.90 5.54
CA HIS A 63 13.45 10.96 6.53
C HIS A 63 14.60 11.94 6.36
N ILE A 64 14.27 13.21 6.19
CA ILE A 64 15.21 14.27 5.83
C ILE A 64 15.18 15.34 6.91
N ASP A 65 16.34 15.63 7.47
CA ASP A 65 16.57 16.80 8.32
C ASP A 65 16.80 18.01 7.41
N GLU A 66 15.74 18.78 7.20
CA GLU A 66 15.77 19.97 6.33
C GLU A 66 16.69 21.06 6.88
N THR A 67 16.82 21.14 8.22
CA THR A 67 17.66 22.12 8.88
C THR A 67 19.15 21.83 8.67
N ALA A 68 19.52 20.56 8.71
CA ALA A 68 20.92 20.13 8.53
C ALA A 68 21.23 19.70 7.08
N GLY A 69 20.25 19.65 6.19
CA GLY A 69 20.43 19.26 4.78
C GLY A 69 20.93 17.82 4.61
N ARG A 70 20.38 16.86 5.36
CA ARG A 70 20.83 15.46 5.32
C ARG A 70 19.70 14.46 5.46
N ILE A 71 19.86 13.29 4.82
CA ILE A 71 18.99 12.13 5.07
C ILE A 71 19.41 11.50 6.40
N ILE A 72 18.50 11.47 7.38
CA ILE A 72 18.75 10.89 8.70
C ILE A 72 18.42 9.40 8.75
N GLN A 73 17.48 8.96 7.92
CA GLN A 73 17.11 7.56 7.79
C GLN A 73 16.54 7.31 6.39
N ALA A 74 16.90 6.17 5.81
CA ALA A 74 16.24 5.63 4.64
C ALA A 74 15.91 4.15 4.88
N SER A 75 14.73 3.72 4.49
CA SER A 75 14.25 2.36 4.72
C SER A 75 13.40 1.86 3.56
N PHE A 76 13.58 0.62 3.19
CA PHE A 76 12.57 -0.14 2.46
C PHE A 76 11.69 -0.87 3.48
N CYS A 77 10.40 -0.61 3.43
CA CYS A 77 9.39 -1.27 4.24
C CYS A 77 8.63 -2.24 3.34
N GLY A 78 8.81 -3.55 3.56
CA GLY A 78 8.04 -4.56 2.85
C GLY A 78 6.55 -4.52 3.22
N VAL A 79 5.75 -5.29 2.49
CA VAL A 79 4.32 -5.41 2.78
C VAL A 79 4.10 -5.81 4.23
N SER A 80 3.15 -5.18 4.92
CA SER A 80 2.73 -5.59 6.26
C SER A 80 1.47 -6.45 6.21
N ASP A 81 1.40 -7.48 7.05
CA ASP A 81 0.20 -8.30 7.28
C ASP A 81 -0.36 -8.17 8.71
N VAL A 82 0.02 -7.09 9.39
CA VAL A 82 -0.47 -6.69 10.72
C VAL A 82 -0.63 -5.18 10.79
N CYS A 83 -1.59 -4.69 11.58
CA CYS A 83 -1.66 -3.27 11.88
C CYS A 83 -0.46 -2.84 12.74
N GLY A 84 -0.03 -1.62 12.54
CA GLY A 84 1.09 -1.02 13.26
C GLY A 84 0.86 0.43 13.62
N THR A 85 1.91 1.06 14.14
CA THR A 85 1.92 2.49 14.44
C THR A 85 3.21 3.07 13.89
N ALA A 86 3.11 4.14 13.10
CA ALA A 86 4.26 4.88 12.63
C ALA A 86 4.58 6.03 13.58
N HIS A 87 5.86 6.20 13.83
CA HIS A 87 6.42 7.33 14.54
C HIS A 87 7.37 8.06 13.59
N LEU A 88 7.14 9.34 13.38
CA LEU A 88 8.08 10.15 12.61
C LEU A 88 9.29 10.49 13.51
N PRO A 89 10.51 10.41 13.00
CA PRO A 89 11.67 10.83 13.76
C PRO A 89 11.59 12.34 14.03
N LEU A 90 11.81 12.74 15.27
CA LEU A 90 11.83 14.14 15.69
C LEU A 90 13.22 14.48 16.21
N ILE A 91 13.76 15.60 15.76
CA ILE A 91 15.03 16.16 16.26
C ILE A 91 14.70 17.53 16.86
N PRO A 92 14.95 17.74 18.17
CA PRO A 92 14.65 19.01 18.80
C PRO A 92 15.34 20.19 18.09
N GLY A 93 14.57 21.22 17.74
CA GLY A 93 15.08 22.41 17.04
C GLY A 93 15.28 22.24 15.53
N HIS A 94 14.99 21.07 14.96
CA HIS A 94 15.10 20.82 13.53
C HIS A 94 13.73 20.59 12.89
N THR A 95 13.64 20.93 11.62
CA THR A 95 12.51 20.53 10.76
C THR A 95 12.86 19.19 10.09
N VAL A 96 12.05 18.17 10.35
CA VAL A 96 12.19 16.84 9.71
C VAL A 96 11.03 16.62 8.77
N SER A 97 11.33 16.28 7.52
CA SER A 97 10.35 15.89 6.53
C SER A 97 10.47 14.40 6.18
N THR A 98 9.38 13.86 5.63
CA THR A 98 9.35 12.52 5.04
C THR A 98 9.07 12.65 3.55
N PHE A 99 9.79 11.89 2.75
CA PHE A 99 9.47 11.60 1.36
C PHE A 99 9.46 10.09 1.15
N ALA A 100 8.44 9.57 0.48
CA ALA A 100 8.34 8.15 0.20
C ALA A 100 7.75 7.85 -1.18
N ILE A 101 8.16 6.71 -1.72
CA ILE A 101 7.57 6.08 -2.90
C ILE A 101 6.82 4.86 -2.41
N ARG A 102 5.50 4.83 -2.61
CA ARG A 102 4.65 3.68 -2.30
C ARG A 102 4.42 2.85 -3.53
N PHE A 103 4.92 1.64 -3.50
CA PHE A 103 4.70 0.65 -4.54
C PHE A 103 3.47 -0.20 -4.21
N HIS A 104 2.71 -0.60 -5.20
CA HIS A 104 1.88 -1.78 -5.04
C HIS A 104 2.75 -3.01 -4.73
N ALA A 105 2.27 -3.95 -3.92
CA ALA A 105 3.03 -5.17 -3.59
C ALA A 105 3.52 -5.91 -4.84
N PHE A 106 2.70 -5.91 -5.89
CA PHE A 106 3.00 -6.50 -7.19
C PHE A 106 3.81 -5.59 -8.12
N GLY A 107 4.19 -4.40 -7.67
CA GLY A 107 4.94 -3.41 -8.47
C GLY A 107 6.37 -3.17 -8.01
N ALA A 108 6.65 -3.36 -6.73
CA ALA A 108 7.96 -3.05 -6.14
C ALA A 108 9.12 -3.79 -6.81
N TYR A 109 8.91 -5.04 -7.23
CA TYR A 109 9.93 -5.88 -7.87
C TYR A 109 10.47 -5.27 -9.18
N ALA A 110 9.65 -4.47 -9.88
CA ALA A 110 10.05 -3.87 -11.14
C ALA A 110 11.28 -2.96 -10.99
N PHE A 111 11.46 -2.39 -9.82
CA PHE A 111 12.53 -1.45 -9.49
C PHE A 111 13.59 -2.05 -8.55
N ALA A 112 13.37 -3.26 -8.05
CA ALA A 112 14.29 -3.93 -7.16
C ALA A 112 15.48 -4.55 -7.90
N ASP A 113 16.65 -4.55 -7.26
CA ASP A 113 17.87 -5.21 -7.75
C ASP A 113 17.87 -6.71 -7.47
N ASP A 114 17.11 -7.15 -6.46
CA ASP A 114 17.04 -8.55 -6.01
C ASP A 114 15.60 -8.96 -5.68
N ALA A 115 15.41 -10.24 -5.34
CA ALA A 115 14.12 -10.81 -4.93
C ALA A 115 13.63 -10.19 -3.63
N LEU A 116 12.28 -10.04 -3.50
CA LEU A 116 11.66 -9.46 -2.30
C LEU A 116 11.36 -10.51 -1.21
N ARG A 117 11.84 -11.74 -1.37
CA ARG A 117 11.65 -12.81 -0.39
C ARG A 117 12.18 -12.40 0.99
N GLY A 118 11.34 -12.60 2.02
CA GLY A 118 11.68 -12.30 3.41
C GLY A 118 11.44 -10.86 3.83
N THR A 119 10.87 -10.00 2.98
CA THR A 119 10.59 -8.60 3.31
C THR A 119 9.25 -8.37 4.01
N LEU A 120 8.38 -9.40 4.11
CA LEU A 120 7.09 -9.27 4.79
C LEU A 120 7.27 -8.83 6.25
N ASN A 121 6.59 -7.75 6.66
CA ASN A 121 6.73 -7.11 7.96
C ASN A 121 8.16 -6.65 8.28
N GLY A 122 9.02 -6.57 7.28
CA GLY A 122 10.44 -6.22 7.43
C GLY A 122 10.73 -4.78 7.10
N PHE A 123 11.80 -4.28 7.72
CA PHE A 123 12.44 -3.00 7.42
C PHE A 123 13.91 -3.28 7.13
N GLU A 124 14.42 -2.78 6.02
CA GLU A 124 15.82 -2.94 5.67
C GLU A 124 16.38 -1.67 5.00
N SER A 125 17.71 -1.53 4.92
CA SER A 125 18.32 -0.45 4.15
C SER A 125 17.93 -0.59 2.67
N PRO A 126 17.57 0.51 1.97
CA PRO A 126 17.29 0.47 0.54
C PRO A 126 18.42 -0.14 -0.29
N GLU A 127 19.67 0.01 0.15
CA GLU A 127 20.85 -0.51 -0.52
C GLU A 127 20.81 -2.03 -0.73
N VAL A 128 20.07 -2.77 0.14
CA VAL A 128 20.01 -4.23 0.08
C VAL A 128 19.28 -4.70 -1.18
N ARG A 129 18.18 -4.02 -1.57
CA ARG A 129 17.33 -4.48 -2.69
C ARG A 129 17.04 -3.41 -3.74
N PHE A 130 17.29 -2.15 -3.44
CA PHE A 130 16.99 -1.01 -4.31
C PHE A 130 18.22 -0.10 -4.49
N GLY A 131 19.43 -0.65 -4.42
CA GLY A 131 20.68 0.13 -4.38
C GLY A 131 20.86 1.02 -5.61
N ARG A 132 20.43 0.59 -6.80
CA ARG A 132 20.48 1.42 -8.01
C ARG A 132 19.48 2.58 -7.94
N LEU A 133 18.25 2.29 -7.52
CA LEU A 133 17.18 3.30 -7.37
C LEU A 133 17.52 4.27 -6.24
N ASP A 134 17.93 3.77 -5.08
CA ASP A 134 18.32 4.58 -3.92
C ASP A 134 19.44 5.56 -4.27
N ARG A 135 20.46 5.10 -4.97
CA ARG A 135 21.58 5.95 -5.42
C ARG A 135 21.10 7.05 -6.37
N ALA A 136 20.23 6.71 -7.31
CA ALA A 136 19.67 7.68 -8.25
C ALA A 136 18.82 8.73 -7.54
N LEU A 137 17.99 8.32 -6.58
CA LEU A 137 17.16 9.24 -5.80
C LEU A 137 18.00 10.17 -4.91
N ARG A 138 18.93 9.62 -4.14
CA ARG A 138 19.81 10.39 -3.24
C ARG A 138 20.63 11.47 -3.96
N ALA A 139 20.89 11.29 -5.23
CA ALA A 139 21.69 12.24 -6.02
C ALA A 139 21.16 13.68 -5.95
N ARG A 140 19.82 13.85 -5.81
CA ARG A 140 19.22 15.19 -5.80
C ARG A 140 18.15 15.42 -4.74
N LEU A 141 17.77 14.42 -3.94
CA LEU A 141 16.68 14.58 -2.97
C LEU A 141 16.89 15.72 -1.98
N LEU A 142 18.15 16.01 -1.62
CA LEU A 142 18.52 17.09 -0.69
C LEU A 142 18.54 18.49 -1.34
N GLU A 143 18.56 18.55 -2.67
CA GLU A 143 18.54 19.80 -3.43
C GLU A 143 17.12 20.29 -3.72
N LEU A 144 16.12 19.45 -3.42
CA LEU A 144 14.72 19.67 -3.79
C LEU A 144 13.88 20.01 -2.57
N ASP A 145 13.10 21.07 -2.69
CA ASP A 145 12.22 21.54 -1.62
C ASP A 145 10.81 20.94 -1.74
N GLY A 146 10.41 20.31 -0.66
CA GLY A 146 9.04 19.83 -0.49
C GLY A 146 8.67 18.59 -1.30
N LEU A 147 7.49 18.05 -1.00
CA LEU A 147 6.98 16.80 -1.56
C LEU A 147 6.82 16.86 -3.09
N THR A 148 6.30 17.95 -3.62
CA THR A 148 5.98 18.07 -5.06
C THR A 148 7.24 18.00 -5.92
N ALA A 149 8.30 18.72 -5.55
CA ALA A 149 9.55 18.70 -6.31
C ALA A 149 10.23 17.33 -6.23
N ARG A 150 10.24 16.70 -5.04
CA ARG A 150 10.79 15.36 -4.83
C ARG A 150 10.00 14.29 -5.60
N ALA A 151 8.67 14.37 -5.59
CA ALA A 151 7.80 13.46 -6.37
C ALA A 151 8.03 13.59 -7.88
N ALA A 152 8.13 14.81 -8.41
CA ALA A 152 8.42 15.04 -9.82
C ALA A 152 9.79 14.49 -10.24
N TYR A 153 10.80 14.67 -9.41
CA TYR A 153 12.13 14.10 -9.63
C TYR A 153 12.11 12.57 -9.55
N ALA A 154 11.53 12.00 -8.51
CA ALA A 154 11.42 10.55 -8.36
C ALA A 154 10.67 9.93 -9.55
N GLN A 155 9.59 10.56 -10.02
CA GLN A 155 8.90 10.13 -11.21
C GLN A 155 9.81 10.11 -12.45
N SER A 156 10.63 11.13 -12.65
CA SER A 156 11.59 11.17 -13.77
C SER A 156 12.62 10.06 -13.68
N VAL A 157 13.13 9.77 -12.47
CA VAL A 157 14.04 8.65 -12.22
C VAL A 157 13.37 7.32 -12.54
N LEU A 158 12.16 7.08 -12.05
CA LEU A 158 11.40 5.83 -12.25
C LEU A 158 11.06 5.61 -13.73
N LEU A 159 10.72 6.65 -14.49
CA LEU A 159 10.43 6.57 -15.92
C LEU A 159 11.69 6.23 -16.75
N ALA A 160 12.85 6.71 -16.32
CA ALA A 160 14.14 6.39 -16.95
C ALA A 160 14.73 5.06 -16.47
N PHE A 161 14.16 4.45 -15.44
CA PHE A 161 14.68 3.22 -14.84
C PHE A 161 14.40 2.02 -15.73
N GLN A 162 15.40 1.17 -15.93
CA GLN A 162 15.21 -0.09 -16.63
C GLN A 162 14.47 -1.08 -15.71
N CYS A 163 13.14 -1.14 -15.86
CA CYS A 163 12.28 -2.01 -15.08
C CYS A 163 12.50 -3.49 -15.40
N ARG A 164 12.31 -4.33 -14.38
CA ARG A 164 12.19 -5.78 -14.54
C ARG A 164 10.73 -6.10 -14.86
N GLU A 165 10.44 -6.51 -16.06
CA GLU A 165 9.09 -6.93 -16.44
C GLU A 165 8.92 -8.43 -16.22
N ASN A 166 7.76 -8.83 -15.72
CA ASN A 166 7.36 -10.22 -15.63
C ASN A 166 5.84 -10.34 -15.86
N PRO A 167 5.42 -10.65 -17.09
CA PRO A 167 3.99 -10.73 -17.44
C PRO A 167 3.20 -11.71 -16.57
N LEU A 168 3.84 -12.80 -16.11
CA LEU A 168 3.17 -13.76 -15.22
C LEU A 168 2.88 -13.16 -13.83
N VAL A 169 3.78 -12.36 -13.29
CA VAL A 169 3.59 -11.63 -12.02
C VAL A 169 2.47 -10.59 -12.16
N GLU A 170 2.42 -9.91 -13.30
CA GLU A 170 1.40 -8.92 -13.60
C GLU A 170 0.01 -9.57 -13.75
N THR A 171 -0.06 -10.67 -14.50
CA THR A 171 -1.31 -11.44 -14.62
C THR A 171 -1.75 -12.01 -13.28
N ALA A 172 -0.81 -12.45 -12.44
CA ALA A 172 -1.12 -12.89 -11.09
C ALA A 172 -1.78 -11.79 -10.25
N ALA A 173 -1.31 -10.56 -10.37
CA ALA A 173 -1.95 -9.42 -9.71
C ALA A 173 -3.35 -9.15 -10.26
N ASP A 174 -3.52 -9.18 -11.57
CA ASP A 174 -4.81 -8.94 -12.22
C ASP A 174 -5.86 -9.98 -11.75
N VAL A 175 -5.52 -11.28 -11.72
CA VAL A 175 -6.40 -12.33 -11.20
C VAL A 175 -6.76 -12.08 -9.74
N LEU A 176 -5.77 -11.80 -8.88
CA LEU A 176 -6.00 -11.53 -7.46
C LEU A 176 -6.97 -10.36 -7.24
N LEU A 177 -6.78 -9.27 -7.97
CA LEU A 177 -7.60 -8.07 -7.83
C LEU A 177 -9.01 -8.25 -8.43
N CYS A 178 -9.14 -8.94 -9.58
CA CYS A 178 -10.45 -9.27 -10.18
C CYS A 178 -11.32 -10.07 -9.22
N HIS A 179 -10.73 -11.05 -8.55
CA HIS A 179 -11.44 -11.90 -7.58
C HIS A 179 -11.52 -11.27 -6.18
N ARG A 180 -11.00 -10.06 -5.97
CA ARG A 180 -10.97 -9.38 -4.67
C ARG A 180 -10.42 -10.25 -3.52
N GLY A 181 -9.47 -11.14 -3.84
CA GLY A 181 -8.84 -12.05 -2.89
C GLY A 181 -9.72 -13.23 -2.44
N THR A 182 -10.84 -13.52 -3.10
CA THR A 182 -11.74 -14.64 -2.75
C THR A 182 -11.41 -15.94 -3.48
N ALA A 183 -10.73 -15.88 -4.63
CA ALA A 183 -10.31 -17.09 -5.35
C ALA A 183 -9.43 -17.99 -4.46
N THR A 184 -9.65 -19.28 -4.52
CA THR A 184 -8.76 -20.27 -3.89
C THR A 184 -7.40 -20.26 -4.57
N ILE A 185 -6.36 -20.72 -3.85
CA ILE A 185 -5.00 -20.80 -4.41
C ILE A 185 -4.95 -21.71 -5.64
N SER A 186 -5.79 -22.76 -5.67
CA SER A 186 -5.90 -23.68 -6.81
C SER A 186 -6.51 -23.01 -8.04
N GLU A 187 -7.61 -22.28 -7.87
CA GLU A 187 -8.25 -21.51 -8.95
C GLU A 187 -7.31 -20.45 -9.50
N TRP A 188 -6.67 -19.67 -8.62
CA TRP A 188 -5.69 -18.66 -9.02
C TRP A 188 -4.52 -19.25 -9.83
N ALA A 189 -3.95 -20.36 -9.36
CA ALA A 189 -2.88 -21.05 -10.08
C ALA A 189 -3.36 -21.63 -11.42
N HIS A 190 -4.61 -22.16 -11.47
CA HIS A 190 -5.22 -22.69 -12.68
C HIS A 190 -5.41 -21.58 -13.74
N GLU A 191 -5.90 -20.41 -13.38
CA GLU A 191 -6.05 -19.27 -14.30
C GLU A 191 -4.70 -18.80 -14.89
N LEU A 192 -3.61 -19.02 -14.15
CA LEU A 192 -2.24 -18.70 -14.60
C LEU A 192 -1.57 -19.86 -15.36
N PHE A 193 -2.24 -21.00 -15.51
CA PHE A 193 -1.68 -22.22 -16.10
C PHE A 193 -0.39 -22.71 -15.39
N ILE A 194 -0.30 -22.56 -14.07
CA ILE A 194 0.82 -23.01 -13.24
C ILE A 194 0.33 -23.85 -12.05
N SER A 195 1.25 -24.55 -11.39
CA SER A 195 0.93 -25.23 -10.13
C SER A 195 0.87 -24.27 -8.95
N SER A 196 0.12 -24.62 -7.89
CA SER A 196 0.09 -23.83 -6.63
C SER A 196 1.49 -23.62 -6.04
N ARG A 197 2.39 -24.61 -6.17
CA ARG A 197 3.79 -24.49 -5.73
C ARG A 197 4.58 -23.47 -6.55
N GLN A 198 4.33 -23.39 -7.86
CA GLN A 198 4.95 -22.36 -8.71
C GLN A 198 4.42 -20.97 -8.33
N LEU A 199 3.12 -20.84 -8.06
CA LEU A 199 2.51 -19.60 -7.58
C LEU A 199 3.12 -19.15 -6.24
N GLU A 200 3.28 -20.07 -5.27
CA GLU A 200 3.94 -19.74 -4.01
C GLU A 200 5.37 -19.24 -4.20
N ARG A 201 6.15 -19.90 -5.06
CA ARG A 201 7.52 -19.48 -5.37
C ARG A 201 7.54 -18.12 -6.04
N LEU A 202 6.65 -17.91 -7.03
CA LEU A 202 6.52 -16.65 -7.76
C LEU A 202 6.24 -15.48 -6.80
N LEU A 203 5.17 -15.59 -6.01
CA LEU A 203 4.80 -14.49 -5.12
C LEU A 203 5.80 -14.31 -3.97
N GLY A 204 6.39 -15.38 -3.47
CA GLY A 204 7.48 -15.29 -2.49
C GLY A 204 8.68 -14.52 -3.03
N GLU A 205 9.03 -14.71 -4.29
CA GLU A 205 10.16 -14.06 -4.94
C GLU A 205 9.87 -12.58 -5.29
N TYR A 206 8.72 -12.33 -5.90
CA TYR A 206 8.40 -11.02 -6.49
C TYR A 206 7.60 -10.10 -5.57
N TRP A 207 6.79 -10.63 -4.63
CA TRP A 207 5.98 -9.83 -3.72
C TRP A 207 6.40 -9.96 -2.25
N GLY A 208 7.35 -10.82 -1.94
CA GLY A 208 7.81 -11.07 -0.58
C GLY A 208 6.82 -11.81 0.31
N MET A 209 5.68 -12.30 -0.23
CA MET A 209 4.62 -12.94 0.55
C MET A 209 4.08 -14.20 -0.12
N THR A 210 3.31 -15.01 0.63
CA THR A 210 2.62 -16.19 0.10
C THR A 210 1.30 -15.80 -0.56
N PRO A 211 0.77 -16.61 -1.53
CA PRO A 211 -0.54 -16.39 -2.14
C PRO A 211 -1.66 -16.24 -1.11
N LYS A 212 -1.67 -17.08 -0.08
CA LYS A 212 -2.67 -17.03 1.00
C LYS A 212 -2.69 -15.67 1.70
N LYS A 213 -1.52 -15.09 1.96
CA LYS A 213 -1.42 -13.77 2.59
C LYS A 213 -1.86 -12.66 1.63
N GLY A 214 -1.45 -12.73 0.36
CA GLY A 214 -1.91 -11.81 -0.67
C GLY A 214 -3.43 -11.79 -0.80
N SER A 215 -4.06 -12.98 -0.92
CA SER A 215 -5.52 -13.10 -0.97
C SER A 215 -6.19 -12.51 0.27
N ALA A 216 -5.70 -12.83 1.46
CA ALA A 216 -6.28 -12.33 2.70
C ALA A 216 -6.17 -10.80 2.83
N LEU A 217 -5.05 -10.21 2.42
CA LEU A 217 -4.85 -8.76 2.45
C LEU A 217 -5.74 -8.02 1.43
N VAL A 218 -5.82 -8.52 0.19
CA VAL A 218 -6.70 -7.92 -0.84
C VAL A 218 -8.17 -8.06 -0.44
N ARG A 219 -8.57 -9.22 0.09
CA ARG A 219 -9.92 -9.43 0.62
C ARG A 219 -10.24 -8.47 1.76
N TYR A 220 -9.32 -8.29 2.70
CA TYR A 220 -9.46 -7.32 3.78
C TYR A 220 -9.62 -5.88 3.26
N GLN A 221 -8.78 -5.47 2.31
CA GLN A 221 -8.84 -4.13 1.73
C GLN A 221 -10.15 -3.90 0.96
N ALA A 222 -10.62 -4.88 0.20
CA ALA A 222 -11.89 -4.79 -0.51
C ALA A 222 -13.07 -4.66 0.48
N LEU A 223 -13.09 -5.50 1.52
CA LEU A 223 -14.06 -5.42 2.60
C LEU A 223 -14.02 -4.04 3.32
N TYR A 224 -12.83 -3.59 3.68
CA TYR A 224 -12.63 -2.32 4.38
C TYR A 224 -13.16 -1.13 3.56
N GLN A 225 -12.85 -1.08 2.27
CA GLN A 225 -13.35 -0.06 1.35
C GLN A 225 -14.88 -0.07 1.25
N GLU A 226 -15.51 -1.25 1.14
CA GLU A 226 -16.97 -1.35 1.07
C GLU A 226 -17.65 -0.92 2.38
N ILE A 227 -17.06 -1.22 3.53
CA ILE A 227 -17.57 -0.70 4.81
C ILE A 227 -17.48 0.83 4.84
N CYS A 228 -16.35 1.39 4.42
CA CYS A 228 -16.15 2.85 4.40
C CYS A 228 -17.09 3.56 3.41
N ARG A 229 -17.42 2.94 2.28
CA ARG A 229 -18.39 3.45 1.29
C ARG A 229 -19.85 3.23 1.71
N GLY A 230 -20.11 2.50 2.78
CA GLY A 230 -21.48 2.16 3.20
C GLY A 230 -22.21 1.19 2.27
N THR A 231 -21.49 0.46 1.41
CA THR A 231 -22.06 -0.52 0.47
C THR A 231 -22.31 -1.90 1.09
N LEU A 232 -21.84 -2.11 2.33
CA LEU A 232 -22.13 -3.27 3.17
C LEU A 232 -23.02 -2.85 4.34
N ASN A 233 -24.13 -3.58 4.54
CA ASN A 233 -25.10 -3.22 5.56
C ASN A 233 -24.76 -3.80 6.94
N ASN A 234 -24.14 -4.96 6.99
CA ASN A 234 -23.86 -5.67 8.24
C ASN A 234 -22.75 -6.72 8.07
N VAL A 235 -22.38 -7.34 9.19
CA VAL A 235 -21.30 -8.35 9.26
C VAL A 235 -21.68 -9.63 8.50
N GLN A 236 -22.96 -10.02 8.46
CA GLN A 236 -23.42 -11.22 7.76
C GLN A 236 -23.27 -11.09 6.25
N ASP A 237 -23.59 -9.92 5.71
CA ASP A 237 -23.40 -9.62 4.29
C ASP A 237 -21.91 -9.70 3.93
N ALA A 238 -21.03 -9.21 4.81
CA ALA A 238 -19.59 -9.31 4.64
C ALA A 238 -19.08 -10.76 4.64
N VAL A 239 -19.60 -11.59 5.56
CA VAL A 239 -19.26 -13.04 5.61
C VAL A 239 -19.61 -13.72 4.28
N ALA A 240 -20.84 -13.51 3.78
CA ALA A 240 -21.31 -14.13 2.55
C ALA A 240 -20.56 -13.60 1.31
N ARG A 241 -20.33 -12.28 1.20
CA ARG A 241 -19.72 -11.65 0.02
C ARG A 241 -18.23 -11.96 -0.14
N TYR A 242 -17.52 -12.10 0.97
CA TYR A 242 -16.07 -12.30 1.00
C TYR A 242 -15.65 -13.72 1.37
N ASP A 243 -16.57 -14.68 1.31
CA ASP A 243 -16.32 -16.11 1.54
C ASP A 243 -15.57 -16.39 2.85
N PHE A 244 -15.99 -15.74 3.94
CA PHE A 244 -15.52 -16.12 5.26
C PHE A 244 -16.28 -17.34 5.75
N ALA A 245 -15.59 -18.27 6.42
CA ALA A 245 -16.21 -19.48 6.95
C ALA A 245 -17.35 -19.18 7.95
N ASP A 246 -17.16 -18.14 8.75
CA ASP A 246 -18.11 -17.65 9.74
C ASP A 246 -17.78 -16.22 10.19
N GLN A 247 -18.67 -15.64 10.99
CA GLN A 247 -18.48 -14.32 11.58
C GLN A 247 -17.23 -14.26 12.49
N ALA A 248 -16.92 -15.34 13.21
CA ALA A 248 -15.78 -15.36 14.11
C ALA A 248 -14.45 -15.32 13.32
N HIS A 249 -14.40 -15.98 12.17
CA HIS A 249 -13.27 -15.92 11.23
C HIS A 249 -13.08 -14.48 10.72
N LEU A 250 -14.14 -13.84 10.22
CA LEU A 250 -14.10 -12.44 9.78
C LEU A 250 -13.62 -11.51 10.91
N CYS A 251 -14.18 -11.64 12.10
CA CYS A 251 -13.81 -10.80 13.26
C CYS A 251 -12.34 -10.96 13.65
N ARG A 252 -11.79 -12.19 13.61
CA ARG A 252 -10.36 -12.43 13.90
C ARG A 252 -9.46 -11.81 12.85
N GLU A 253 -9.77 -12.02 11.57
CA GLU A 253 -8.98 -11.50 10.45
C GLU A 253 -9.03 -9.97 10.42
N PHE A 254 -10.22 -9.38 10.53
CA PHE A 254 -10.38 -7.93 10.56
C PHE A 254 -9.62 -7.30 11.75
N ARG A 255 -9.73 -7.88 12.95
CA ARG A 255 -9.01 -7.38 14.13
C ARG A 255 -7.50 -7.45 13.96
N ARG A 256 -6.98 -8.49 13.31
CA ARG A 256 -5.55 -8.63 13.01
C ARG A 256 -5.04 -7.49 12.14
N TYR A 257 -5.78 -7.14 11.09
CA TYR A 257 -5.38 -6.13 10.11
C TYR A 257 -5.76 -4.72 10.51
N HIS A 258 -6.92 -4.55 11.14
CA HIS A 258 -7.44 -3.22 11.49
C HIS A 258 -7.11 -2.78 12.92
N GLY A 259 -6.85 -3.72 13.81
CA GLY A 259 -6.62 -3.46 15.24
C GLY A 259 -7.90 -3.25 16.05
N GLU A 260 -9.08 -3.26 15.42
CA GLU A 260 -10.38 -3.04 16.05
C GLU A 260 -11.38 -4.16 15.74
N ASN A 261 -12.47 -4.20 16.50
CA ASN A 261 -13.58 -5.11 16.23
C ASN A 261 -14.40 -4.62 15.04
N VAL A 262 -14.66 -5.50 14.08
CA VAL A 262 -15.40 -5.18 12.86
C VAL A 262 -16.81 -4.64 13.15
N SER A 263 -17.53 -5.18 14.13
CA SER A 263 -18.89 -4.71 14.48
C SER A 263 -18.89 -3.27 15.04
N ARG A 264 -17.82 -2.90 15.78
CA ARG A 264 -17.63 -1.52 16.24
C ARG A 264 -17.31 -0.62 15.05
N PHE A 265 -16.45 -1.08 14.16
CA PHE A 265 -16.06 -0.33 12.98
C PHE A 265 -17.25 -0.06 12.04
N PHE A 266 -18.13 -1.05 11.81
CA PHE A 266 -19.37 -0.86 11.05
C PHE A 266 -20.23 0.27 11.64
N LYS A 267 -20.42 0.31 12.97
CA LYS A 267 -21.21 1.38 13.61
C LYS A 267 -20.59 2.76 13.39
N THR A 268 -19.29 2.88 13.66
CA THR A 268 -18.58 4.16 13.51
C THR A 268 -18.55 4.63 12.05
N SER A 269 -18.39 3.72 11.09
CA SER A 269 -18.37 4.05 9.67
C SER A 269 -19.74 4.46 9.13
N CYS A 270 -20.81 3.82 9.59
CA CYS A 270 -22.17 4.23 9.25
C CYS A 270 -22.52 5.64 9.78
N GLU A 271 -22.01 5.99 10.97
CA GLU A 271 -22.18 7.33 11.55
C GLU A 271 -21.37 8.39 10.78
N ASN A 272 -20.20 8.04 10.26
CA ASN A 272 -19.25 8.95 9.60
C ASN A 272 -19.25 8.83 8.06
N GLY A 273 -19.91 7.83 7.49
CA GLY A 273 -19.91 7.57 6.03
C GLY A 273 -20.37 8.76 5.20
N ARG A 274 -21.35 9.52 5.70
CA ARG A 274 -21.80 10.77 5.06
C ARG A 274 -20.72 11.84 5.00
N THR A 275 -19.82 11.90 5.99
CA THR A 275 -18.75 12.89 6.08
C THR A 275 -17.61 12.63 5.08
N MET A 276 -17.46 11.42 4.56
CA MET A 276 -16.38 11.04 3.62
C MET A 276 -16.71 11.40 2.18
N GLU A 277 -17.95 11.24 1.75
CA GLU A 277 -18.42 11.72 0.45
C GLU A 277 -18.37 13.24 0.39
N GLU A 278 -18.78 13.92 1.48
CA GLU A 278 -18.74 15.38 1.60
C GLU A 278 -17.32 15.94 1.60
N ASN A 279 -16.32 15.20 2.07
CA ASN A 279 -14.91 15.64 2.13
C ASN A 279 -14.06 15.21 0.92
N GLY A 280 -14.67 14.59 -0.12
CA GLY A 280 -13.96 14.23 -1.36
C GLY A 280 -12.85 13.18 -1.19
N VAL A 281 -12.90 12.35 -0.15
CA VAL A 281 -11.92 11.30 0.12
C VAL A 281 -12.01 10.14 -0.90
N TYR A 282 -13.17 10.03 -1.59
CA TYR A 282 -13.37 9.12 -2.71
C TYR A 282 -13.69 9.89 -3.97
N PRO A 283 -13.10 9.56 -5.12
CA PRO A 283 -13.59 10.07 -6.40
C PRO A 283 -15.05 9.58 -6.58
N PRO A 284 -15.92 10.40 -7.20
CA PRO A 284 -17.28 9.98 -7.51
C PRO A 284 -17.23 8.71 -8.36
N GLU A 285 -18.13 7.77 -8.10
CA GLU A 285 -18.33 6.63 -8.99
C GLU A 285 -18.63 7.15 -10.39
N GLU A 286 -17.75 6.84 -11.36
CA GLU A 286 -18.13 7.00 -12.76
C GLU A 286 -19.34 6.09 -12.99
N ALA A 287 -20.49 6.74 -13.23
CA ALA A 287 -21.73 6.06 -13.53
C ALA A 287 -21.49 5.07 -14.69
N SER A 288 -21.62 3.80 -14.41
CA SER A 288 -21.63 2.73 -15.42
C SER A 288 -22.83 2.99 -16.35
N THR A 289 -22.55 3.58 -17.50
CA THR A 289 -23.46 3.57 -18.66
C THR A 289 -23.00 2.53 -19.64
#